data_0df73904927247c8da37b08550d77222
#
_entry.id   0df73904927247c8da37b08550d77222
#
_cell.length_a   1.000
_cell.length_b   1.000
_cell.length_c   1.000
_cell.angle_alpha   90.00
_cell.angle_beta   90.00
_cell.angle_gamma   90.00
#
_symmetry.space_group_name_H-M   'P 1'
#
loop_
_entity.id
_entity.type
_entity.pdbx_description
1 polymer ?
#
loop_
_entity_poly.entity_id
_entity_poly.type
_entity_poly.pdbx_seq_one_letter_code
_entity_poly.pdbx_strand_id
1 'polypeptide(L)'
;MMPLTSSPRLLSFCFKLVLVLLLAYLLVSGFYMWMIGGTAIYVSSAVLFIITAYTFKLGKYQKICSVLNVLLSAAALYFSSTHLFFSPIQFFIFLPALFFVLLAFSRLNKLRNVFKVLIVISVLVWSGIHFTQLAQLQAYYKTQHTGESWQQYGAL
;
A
#
# COMPACT_ATOMS: atom_id res chain seq x y z
N MET A 1 -30.99 -27.32 6.11
CA MET A 1 -30.05 -26.19 5.90
C MET A 1 -28.76 -26.53 6.66
N MET A 2 -27.71 -26.94 5.94
CA MET A 2 -26.40 -27.13 6.55
C MET A 2 -25.77 -25.76 6.81
N PRO A 3 -25.28 -25.45 8.01
CA PRO A 3 -24.54 -24.22 8.23
C PRO A 3 -23.24 -24.30 7.46
N LEU A 4 -23.00 -23.35 6.55
CA LEU A 4 -21.73 -23.08 5.90
C LEU A 4 -20.74 -22.56 6.98
N THR A 5 -20.27 -23.47 7.83
CA THR A 5 -19.11 -23.20 8.66
C THR A 5 -17.89 -23.21 7.76
N SER A 6 -17.64 -22.07 7.11
CA SER A 6 -16.35 -21.85 6.48
C SER A 6 -15.27 -22.10 7.52
N SER A 7 -14.48 -23.17 7.34
CA SER A 7 -13.45 -23.50 8.33
C SER A 7 -12.54 -22.28 8.51
N PRO A 8 -12.16 -21.89 9.74
CA PRO A 8 -11.33 -20.71 10.00
C PRO A 8 -10.00 -20.77 9.24
N ARG A 9 -9.58 -21.96 8.80
CA ARG A 9 -8.40 -22.18 7.96
C ARG A 9 -8.62 -21.69 6.51
N LEU A 10 -9.81 -21.94 5.94
CA LEU A 10 -10.15 -21.51 4.58
C LEU A 10 -10.22 -19.97 4.50
N LEU A 11 -10.87 -19.33 5.48
CA LEU A 11 -10.95 -17.88 5.57
C LEU A 11 -9.57 -17.25 5.69
N SER A 12 -8.70 -17.80 6.55
CA SER A 12 -7.31 -17.34 6.69
C SER A 12 -6.49 -17.50 5.41
N PHE A 13 -6.72 -18.58 4.67
CA PHE A 13 -6.06 -18.83 3.38
C PHE A 13 -6.50 -17.83 2.32
N CYS A 14 -7.81 -17.63 2.14
CA CYS A 14 -8.37 -16.65 1.20
C CYS A 14 -7.86 -15.25 1.49
N PHE A 15 -7.78 -14.88 2.76
CA PHE A 15 -7.30 -13.57 3.19
C PHE A 15 -5.83 -13.34 2.83
N LYS A 16 -4.97 -14.33 3.05
CA LYS A 16 -3.56 -14.29 2.65
C LYS A 16 -3.40 -14.22 1.14
N LEU A 17 -4.22 -14.96 0.41
CA LEU A 17 -4.20 -14.97 -1.06
C LEU A 17 -4.57 -13.58 -1.60
N VAL A 18 -5.65 -12.98 -1.11
CA VAL A 18 -6.06 -11.62 -1.50
C VAL A 18 -4.95 -10.60 -1.22
N LEU A 19 -4.32 -10.68 -0.04
CA LEU A 19 -3.22 -9.79 0.32
C LEU A 19 -2.03 -9.93 -0.64
N VAL A 20 -1.65 -11.17 -0.98
CA VAL A 20 -0.55 -11.42 -1.93
C VAL A 20 -0.89 -10.88 -3.32
N LEU A 21 -2.12 -11.08 -3.80
CA LEU A 21 -2.57 -10.55 -5.09
C LEU A 21 -2.57 -9.02 -5.12
N LEU A 22 -3.03 -8.38 -4.04
CA LEU A 22 -3.00 -6.91 -3.92
C LEU A 22 -1.57 -6.36 -3.91
N LEU A 23 -0.66 -7.01 -3.20
CA LEU A 23 0.75 -6.61 -3.18
C LEU A 23 1.43 -6.82 -4.53
N ALA A 24 1.15 -7.92 -5.22
CA ALA A 24 1.63 -8.14 -6.58
C ALA A 24 1.11 -7.07 -7.55
N TYR A 25 -0.18 -6.73 -7.44
CA TYR A 25 -0.76 -5.64 -8.21
C TYR A 25 -0.05 -4.30 -7.92
N LEU A 26 0.15 -3.94 -6.65
CA LEU A 26 0.82 -2.69 -6.27
C LEU A 26 2.27 -2.63 -6.72
N LEU A 27 2.99 -3.76 -6.74
CA LEU A 27 4.35 -3.82 -7.26
C LEU A 27 4.38 -3.58 -8.78
N VAL A 28 3.59 -4.34 -9.52
CA VAL A 28 3.60 -4.27 -11.00
C VAL A 28 3.08 -2.92 -11.48
N SER A 29 1.92 -2.50 -10.97
CA SER A 29 1.29 -1.23 -11.37
C SER A 29 2.05 -0.01 -10.83
N GLY A 30 2.63 -0.11 -9.64
CA GLY A 30 3.48 0.95 -9.07
C GLY A 30 4.78 1.12 -9.85
N PHE A 31 5.39 0.03 -10.31
CA PHE A 31 6.55 0.08 -11.19
C PHE A 31 6.21 0.70 -12.56
N TYR A 32 5.08 0.29 -13.13
CA TYR A 32 4.58 0.89 -14.36
C TYR A 32 4.33 2.40 -14.19
N MET A 33 3.68 2.80 -13.11
CA MET A 33 3.44 4.21 -12.80
C MET A 33 4.74 5.01 -12.68
N TRP A 34 5.77 4.44 -12.05
CA TRP A 34 7.09 5.05 -11.96
C TRP A 34 7.77 5.20 -13.33
N MET A 35 7.69 4.17 -14.19
CA MET A 35 8.26 4.19 -15.54
C MET A 35 7.64 5.28 -16.44
N ILE A 36 6.37 5.60 -16.27
CA ILE A 36 5.68 6.65 -17.02
C ILE A 36 5.80 8.05 -16.39
N GLY A 37 6.72 8.25 -15.44
CA GLY A 37 6.99 9.55 -14.84
C GLY A 37 6.17 9.90 -13.59
N GLY A 38 5.42 8.93 -13.06
CA GLY A 38 4.73 9.06 -11.76
C GLY A 38 5.69 8.88 -10.57
N THR A 39 5.13 8.84 -9.36
CA THR A 39 5.90 8.71 -8.13
C THR A 39 6.31 7.25 -7.87
N ALA A 40 7.54 7.05 -7.36
CA ALA A 40 8.02 5.72 -6.96
C ALA A 40 7.45 5.25 -5.59
N ILE A 41 6.59 6.05 -4.95
CA ILE A 41 6.13 5.80 -3.58
C ILE A 41 5.38 4.47 -3.45
N TYR A 42 4.60 4.10 -4.45
CA TYR A 42 3.80 2.87 -4.42
C TYR A 42 4.66 1.61 -4.47
N VAL A 43 5.66 1.58 -5.35
CA VAL A 43 6.56 0.43 -5.46
C VAL A 43 7.48 0.34 -4.23
N SER A 44 8.03 1.46 -3.75
CA SER A 44 8.89 1.46 -2.57
C SER A 44 8.13 1.04 -1.31
N SER A 45 6.91 1.54 -1.11
CA SER A 45 6.07 1.17 0.02
C SER A 45 5.63 -0.29 -0.03
N ALA A 46 5.32 -0.83 -1.22
CA ALA A 46 4.98 -2.25 -1.37
C ALA A 46 6.18 -3.16 -1.03
N VAL A 47 7.39 -2.81 -1.45
CA VAL A 47 8.62 -3.54 -1.09
C VAL A 47 8.86 -3.50 0.41
N LEU A 48 8.75 -2.33 1.04
CA LEU A 48 8.90 -2.18 2.49
C LEU A 48 7.86 -2.98 3.26
N PHE A 49 6.61 -3.00 2.77
CA PHE A 49 5.56 -3.82 3.34
C PHE A 49 5.90 -5.31 3.32
N ILE A 50 6.37 -5.82 2.17
CA ILE A 50 6.75 -7.23 2.00
C ILE A 50 7.89 -7.61 2.94
N ILE A 51 8.94 -6.78 3.01
CA ILE A 51 10.08 -7.00 3.90
C ILE A 51 9.61 -7.05 5.35
N THR A 52 8.78 -6.09 5.77
CA THR A 52 8.27 -6.03 7.13
C THR A 52 7.38 -7.24 7.45
N ALA A 53 6.47 -7.63 6.56
CA ALA A 53 5.62 -8.80 6.72
C ALA A 53 6.43 -10.10 6.84
N TYR A 54 7.52 -10.21 6.07
CA TYR A 54 8.43 -11.35 6.14
C TYR A 54 9.15 -11.44 7.50
N THR A 55 9.60 -10.32 8.07
CA THR A 55 10.21 -10.30 9.41
C THR A 55 9.22 -10.74 10.49
N PHE A 56 7.93 -10.42 10.34
CA PHE A 56 6.87 -10.91 11.22
C PHE A 56 6.70 -12.43 11.12
N LYS A 57 6.80 -13.00 9.92
CA LYS A 57 6.76 -14.46 9.73
C LYS A 57 7.96 -15.14 10.38
N LEU A 58 9.15 -14.56 10.28
CA LEU A 58 10.37 -15.10 10.90
C LEU A 58 10.42 -14.94 12.42
N GLY A 59 9.62 -14.03 12.99
CA GLY A 59 9.63 -13.73 14.42
C GLY A 59 10.85 -12.96 14.91
N LYS A 60 11.77 -12.58 14.01
CA LYS A 60 13.01 -11.87 14.31
C LYS A 60 12.97 -10.47 13.71
N TYR A 61 13.64 -9.53 14.40
CA TYR A 61 13.82 -8.14 13.94
C TYR A 61 12.54 -7.35 13.66
N GLN A 62 11.37 -7.83 14.11
CA GLN A 62 10.07 -7.21 13.86
C GLN A 62 10.02 -5.74 14.25
N LYS A 63 10.53 -5.40 15.43
CA LYS A 63 10.51 -4.03 15.96
C LYS A 63 11.38 -3.09 15.13
N ILE A 64 12.60 -3.52 14.81
CA ILE A 64 13.56 -2.72 14.05
C ILE A 64 13.02 -2.50 12.63
N CYS A 65 12.59 -3.55 11.95
CA CYS A 65 12.06 -3.44 10.59
C CYS A 65 10.77 -2.61 10.52
N SER A 66 9.90 -2.70 11.53
CA SER A 66 8.69 -1.88 11.58
C SER A 66 9.01 -0.41 11.75
N VAL A 67 9.95 -0.05 12.62
CA VAL A 67 10.39 1.34 12.80
C VAL A 67 11.06 1.87 11.53
N LEU A 68 11.94 1.09 10.92
CA LEU A 68 12.59 1.46 9.66
C LEU A 68 11.56 1.65 8.54
N ASN A 69 10.53 0.79 8.47
CA ASN A 69 9.45 0.96 7.50
C ASN A 69 8.74 2.31 7.67
N VAL A 70 8.42 2.71 8.89
CA VAL A 70 7.81 4.02 9.16
C VAL A 70 8.72 5.16 8.72
N LEU A 71 10.01 5.11 9.08
CA LEU A 71 10.97 6.17 8.72
C LEU A 71 11.17 6.26 7.20
N LEU A 72 11.32 5.14 6.52
CA LEU A 72 11.50 5.10 5.06
C LEU A 72 10.21 5.50 4.32
N SER A 73 9.04 5.11 4.83
CA SER A 73 7.76 5.55 4.27
C SER A 73 7.55 7.06 4.45
N ALA A 74 7.93 7.62 5.60
CA ALA A 74 7.89 9.06 5.83
C ALA A 74 8.84 9.81 4.90
N ALA A 75 10.07 9.31 4.71
CA ALA A 75 11.03 9.87 3.77
C ALA A 75 10.50 9.82 2.33
N ALA A 76 9.93 8.69 1.91
CA ALA A 76 9.33 8.53 0.59
C ALA A 76 8.18 9.50 0.35
N LEU A 77 7.32 9.73 1.36
CA LEU A 77 6.26 10.74 1.31
C LEU A 77 6.81 12.16 1.19
N TYR A 78 7.84 12.47 1.97
CA TYR A 78 8.49 13.79 1.90
C TYR A 78 9.06 14.05 0.50
N PHE A 79 9.83 13.11 -0.07
CA PHE A 79 10.35 13.25 -1.42
C PHE A 79 9.24 13.31 -2.47
N SER A 80 8.16 12.52 -2.32
CA SER A 80 7.02 12.57 -3.24
C SER A 80 6.27 13.88 -3.18
N SER A 81 6.27 14.59 -2.04
CA SER A 81 5.60 15.88 -1.89
C SER A 81 6.20 16.97 -2.78
N THR A 82 7.43 16.78 -3.27
CA THR A 82 8.08 17.69 -4.22
C THR A 82 7.69 17.43 -5.68
N HIS A 83 6.98 16.33 -5.97
CA HIS A 83 6.51 16.00 -7.32
C HIS A 83 5.20 16.70 -7.66
N LEU A 84 5.06 17.09 -8.93
CA LEU A 84 3.86 17.75 -9.49
C LEU A 84 2.56 16.94 -9.30
N PHE A 85 2.67 15.61 -9.20
CA PHE A 85 1.53 14.69 -9.06
C PHE A 85 1.28 14.26 -7.62
N PHE A 86 1.84 14.96 -6.65
CA PHE A 86 1.59 14.66 -5.25
C PHE A 86 0.17 15.04 -4.84
N SER A 87 -0.54 14.10 -4.26
CA SER A 87 -1.85 14.32 -3.65
C SER A 87 -1.80 14.02 -2.15
N PRO A 88 -2.41 14.86 -1.29
CA PRO A 88 -2.46 14.62 0.16
C PRO A 88 -3.05 13.25 0.53
N ILE A 89 -3.88 12.68 -0.34
CA ILE A 89 -4.46 11.34 -0.14
C ILE A 89 -3.39 10.24 -0.08
N GLN A 90 -2.20 10.49 -0.62
CA GLN A 90 -1.06 9.57 -0.54
C GLN A 90 -0.55 9.35 0.90
N PHE A 91 -0.90 10.24 1.84
CA PHE A 91 -0.61 9.99 3.27
C PHE A 91 -1.24 8.71 3.81
N PHE A 92 -2.33 8.23 3.23
CA PHE A 92 -2.92 6.94 3.61
C PHE A 92 -2.00 5.75 3.37
N ILE A 93 -1.01 5.87 2.49
CA ILE A 93 0.02 4.85 2.24
C ILE A 93 0.89 4.60 3.49
N PHE A 94 0.98 5.59 4.36
CA PHE A 94 1.71 5.49 5.63
C PHE A 94 1.03 4.62 6.68
N LEU A 95 -0.29 4.44 6.60
CA LEU A 95 -1.06 3.71 7.60
C LEU A 95 -0.61 2.26 7.81
N PRO A 96 -0.32 1.45 6.76
CA PRO A 96 0.18 0.09 6.97
C PRO A 96 1.48 0.05 7.77
N ALA A 97 2.40 0.98 7.51
CA ALA A 97 3.66 1.07 8.25
C ALA A 97 3.43 1.38 9.72
N LEU A 98 2.54 2.32 10.03
CA LEU A 98 2.16 2.66 11.40
C LEU A 98 1.54 1.46 12.13
N PHE A 99 0.61 0.73 11.49
CA PHE A 99 -0.01 -0.45 12.09
C PHE A 99 0.98 -1.59 12.32
N PHE A 100 2.02 -1.73 11.49
CA PHE A 100 3.09 -2.69 11.76
C PHE A 100 3.88 -2.34 13.02
N VAL A 101 4.16 -1.07 13.28
CA VAL A 101 4.80 -0.66 14.55
C VAL A 101 3.91 -1.00 15.73
N LEU A 102 2.63 -0.63 15.67
CA LEU A 102 1.68 -0.94 16.74
C LEU A 102 1.55 -2.45 16.97
N LEU A 103 1.55 -3.26 15.89
CA LEU A 103 1.56 -4.72 15.98
C LEU A 103 2.83 -5.25 16.64
N ALA A 104 4.02 -4.71 16.28
CA ALA A 104 5.30 -5.16 16.81
C ALA A 104 5.48 -4.89 18.30
N PHE A 105 4.90 -3.78 18.80
CA PHE A 105 4.98 -3.38 20.20
C PHE A 105 3.78 -3.86 21.05
N SER A 106 2.71 -4.37 20.42
CA SER A 106 1.54 -4.86 21.14
C SER A 106 1.84 -6.16 21.89
N ARG A 107 1.53 -6.18 23.19
CA ARG A 107 1.66 -7.36 24.05
C ARG A 107 0.36 -8.17 24.14
N LEU A 108 -0.79 -7.56 23.88
CA LEU A 108 -2.10 -8.18 24.01
C LEU A 108 -2.52 -8.88 22.71
N ASN A 109 -2.85 -10.17 22.77
CA ASN A 109 -3.25 -10.96 21.61
C ASN A 109 -4.49 -10.39 20.89
N LYS A 110 -5.47 -9.85 21.64
CA LYS A 110 -6.64 -9.21 21.05
C LYS A 110 -6.27 -7.99 20.20
N LEU A 111 -5.41 -7.10 20.70
CA LEU A 111 -4.93 -5.94 19.97
C LEU A 111 -4.11 -6.34 18.74
N ARG A 112 -3.29 -7.37 18.84
CA ARG A 112 -2.52 -7.90 17.69
C ARG A 112 -3.44 -8.33 16.56
N ASN A 113 -4.56 -8.98 16.85
CA ASN A 113 -5.52 -9.39 15.83
C ASN A 113 -6.22 -8.17 15.20
N VAL A 114 -6.57 -7.17 15.99
CA VAL A 114 -7.13 -5.91 15.48
C VAL A 114 -6.13 -5.22 14.53
N PHE A 115 -4.86 -5.10 14.91
CA PHE A 115 -3.86 -4.47 14.04
C PHE A 115 -3.62 -5.25 12.74
N LYS A 116 -3.67 -6.59 12.76
CA LYS A 116 -3.61 -7.39 11.52
C LYS A 116 -4.77 -7.07 10.57
N VAL A 117 -5.97 -6.93 11.09
CA VAL A 117 -7.14 -6.56 10.28
C VAL A 117 -6.99 -5.14 9.74
N LEU A 118 -6.54 -4.18 10.56
CA LEU A 118 -6.31 -2.81 10.15
C LEU A 118 -5.23 -2.69 9.07
N ILE A 119 -4.17 -3.50 9.14
CA ILE A 119 -3.14 -3.58 8.10
C ILE A 119 -3.78 -3.96 6.76
N VAL A 120 -4.64 -4.96 6.73
CA VAL A 120 -5.28 -5.40 5.49
C VAL A 120 -6.25 -4.37 4.96
N ILE A 121 -7.07 -3.77 5.81
CA ILE A 121 -7.97 -2.69 5.42
C ILE A 121 -7.17 -1.52 4.84
N SER A 122 -6.05 -1.15 5.47
CA SER A 122 -5.21 -0.06 4.97
C SER A 122 -4.57 -0.38 3.61
N VAL A 123 -4.19 -1.64 3.35
CA VAL A 123 -3.70 -2.07 2.03
C VAL A 123 -4.81 -2.05 0.97
N LEU A 124 -6.03 -2.41 1.33
CA LEU A 124 -7.19 -2.29 0.43
C LEU A 124 -7.45 -0.84 0.04
N VAL A 125 -7.48 0.06 1.03
CA VAL A 125 -7.63 1.50 0.81
C VAL A 125 -6.50 2.03 -0.08
N TRP A 126 -5.27 1.66 0.22
CA TRP A 126 -4.11 2.03 -0.58
C TRP A 126 -4.22 1.55 -2.04
N SER A 127 -4.64 0.29 -2.26
CA SER A 127 -4.84 -0.25 -3.61
C SER A 127 -5.90 0.53 -4.39
N GLY A 128 -6.99 0.95 -3.73
CA GLY A 128 -8.03 1.79 -4.34
C GLY A 128 -7.51 3.18 -4.73
N ILE A 129 -6.74 3.82 -3.84
CA ILE A 129 -6.11 5.12 -4.11
C ILE A 129 -5.16 5.01 -5.30
N HIS A 130 -4.32 3.97 -5.32
CA HIS A 130 -3.38 3.75 -6.42
C HIS A 130 -4.11 3.54 -7.75
N PHE A 131 -5.18 2.76 -7.75
CA PHE A 131 -5.99 2.53 -8.95
C PHE A 131 -6.55 3.83 -9.52
N THR A 132 -7.12 4.70 -8.69
CA THR A 132 -7.67 5.99 -9.13
C THR A 132 -6.58 6.91 -9.67
N GLN A 133 -5.44 7.00 -9.01
CA GLN A 133 -4.32 7.82 -9.47
C GLN A 133 -3.69 7.30 -10.76
N LEU A 134 -3.58 5.98 -10.92
CA LEU A 134 -3.10 5.38 -12.15
C LEU A 134 -4.03 5.68 -13.32
N ALA A 135 -5.33 5.58 -13.12
CA ALA A 135 -6.34 5.90 -14.15
C ALA A 135 -6.26 7.39 -14.56
N GLN A 136 -6.10 8.30 -13.60
CA GLN A 136 -5.92 9.72 -13.86
C GLN A 136 -4.63 10.00 -14.65
N LEU A 137 -3.53 9.37 -14.27
CA LEU A 137 -2.24 9.53 -14.97
C LEU A 137 -2.31 9.00 -16.39
N GLN A 138 -2.97 7.85 -16.61
CA GLN A 138 -3.19 7.32 -17.97
C GLN A 138 -4.05 8.24 -18.82
N ALA A 139 -5.10 8.83 -18.26
CA ALA A 139 -5.92 9.82 -18.97
C ALA A 139 -5.11 11.04 -19.38
N TYR A 140 -4.26 11.55 -18.49
CA TYR A 140 -3.34 12.66 -18.78
C TYR A 140 -2.39 12.35 -19.93
N TYR A 141 -1.77 11.17 -19.94
CA TYR A 141 -0.89 10.75 -21.03
C TYR A 141 -1.61 10.63 -22.37
N LYS A 142 -2.81 10.10 -22.36
CA LYS A 142 -3.64 9.95 -23.57
C LYS A 142 -3.92 11.32 -24.20
N THR A 143 -4.20 12.34 -23.39
CA THR A 143 -4.50 13.69 -23.88
C THR A 143 -3.29 14.44 -24.42
N GLN A 144 -2.11 14.22 -23.86
CA GLN A 144 -0.86 14.78 -24.43
C GLN A 144 -0.59 14.26 -25.85
N HIS A 145 -0.93 13.00 -26.13
CA HIS A 145 -0.77 12.42 -27.46
C HIS A 145 -1.85 12.85 -28.46
N THR A 146 -3.01 13.33 -27.98
CA THR A 146 -4.12 13.82 -28.84
C THR A 146 -4.07 15.34 -29.07
N GLY A 147 -3.09 16.04 -28.54
CA GLY A 147 -2.92 17.50 -28.73
C GLY A 147 -3.88 18.35 -27.90
N GLU A 148 -4.64 17.77 -26.99
CA GLU A 148 -5.48 18.51 -26.05
C GLU A 148 -4.61 19.16 -24.96
N SER A 149 -4.86 20.44 -24.66
CA SER A 149 -4.06 21.19 -23.70
C SER A 149 -4.28 20.67 -22.29
N TRP A 150 -3.19 20.43 -21.57
CA TRP A 150 -3.21 19.95 -20.19
C TRP A 150 -3.90 20.88 -19.16
N GLN A 151 -4.30 22.08 -19.56
CA GLN A 151 -5.08 22.97 -18.72
C GLN A 151 -6.48 22.43 -18.35
N GLN A 152 -6.98 21.41 -19.07
CA GLN A 152 -8.30 20.79 -18.80
C GLN A 152 -8.26 19.79 -17.63
N TYR A 153 -7.09 19.29 -17.24
CA TYR A 153 -6.99 18.17 -16.29
C TYR A 153 -6.60 18.57 -14.88
N GLY A 154 -6.48 19.85 -14.57
CA GLY A 154 -6.18 20.32 -13.21
C GLY A 154 -5.02 19.54 -12.53
N ALA A 155 -4.42 20.07 -11.52
CA ALA A 155 -3.40 19.34 -10.74
C ALA A 155 -3.99 18.03 -10.20
N LEU A 156 -3.56 16.91 -10.77
CA LEU A 156 -3.89 15.55 -10.33
C LEU A 156 -3.31 15.26 -8.95
#